data_1ccf0a77f0d61493baf338a2c08153f0
#
_entry.id   1ccf0a77f0d61493baf338a2c08153f0
#
_cell.length_a   1.000
_cell.length_b   1.000
_cell.length_c   1.000
_cell.angle_alpha   90.00
_cell.angle_beta   90.00
_cell.angle_gamma   90.00
#
_symmetry.space_group_name_H-M   'P 1'
#
loop_
_entity.id
_entity.type
_entity.pdbx_description
1 polymer ?
#
loop_
_entity_poly.entity_id
_entity_poly.type
_entity_poly.pdbx_seq_one_letter_code
_entity_poly.pdbx_strand_id
1 'polypeptide(L)'
;MVDYQSMGRRMKVKRRSKHLSQQDMAKMIGISSSFYGNIERGLRIPSIDTLVQIANVLDVGLDYLLFNSLKAAKPQHTPEEMRLLARYLRARMAELDYVDAGEEEEEEEEE
;
A
#
# COMPACT_ATOMS: atom_id res chain seq x y z
N MET A 1 10.83 -16.36 3.58
CA MET A 1 10.74 -16.37 2.12
C MET A 1 9.54 -15.64 1.63
N VAL A 2 9.66 -14.98 0.52
CA VAL A 2 8.54 -14.25 -0.02
C VAL A 2 7.60 -15.20 -0.74
N ASP A 3 6.32 -15.06 -0.44
CA ASP A 3 5.29 -15.83 -1.12
C ASP A 3 4.86 -15.03 -2.34
N TYR A 4 5.50 -15.28 -3.46
CA TYR A 4 5.26 -14.49 -4.67
C TYR A 4 3.87 -14.70 -5.25
N GLN A 5 3.28 -15.85 -5.00
CA GLN A 5 1.93 -16.10 -5.47
C GLN A 5 0.91 -15.26 -4.72
N SER A 6 1.06 -15.18 -3.40
CA SER A 6 0.18 -14.32 -2.61
C SER A 6 0.36 -12.87 -2.98
N MET A 7 1.60 -12.46 -3.18
CA MET A 7 1.88 -11.09 -3.59
C MET A 7 1.17 -10.78 -4.89
N GLY A 8 1.30 -11.69 -5.85
CA GLY A 8 0.67 -11.48 -7.16
C GLY A 8 -0.84 -11.44 -7.08
N ARG A 9 -1.43 -12.27 -6.23
CA ARG A 9 -2.88 -12.23 -6.06
C ARG A 9 -3.34 -10.91 -5.46
N ARG A 10 -2.59 -10.37 -4.51
CA ARG A 10 -2.94 -9.08 -3.94
C ARG A 10 -2.81 -7.97 -4.96
N MET A 11 -1.79 -8.06 -5.82
CA MET A 11 -1.66 -7.12 -6.91
C MET A 11 -2.87 -7.20 -7.83
N LYS A 12 -3.28 -8.40 -8.17
CA LYS A 12 -4.40 -8.60 -9.08
C LYS A 12 -5.69 -8.03 -8.53
N VAL A 13 -5.95 -8.28 -7.25
CA VAL A 13 -7.16 -7.79 -6.62
C VAL A 13 -7.20 -6.26 -6.66
N LYS A 14 -6.10 -5.62 -6.30
CA LYS A 14 -6.07 -4.17 -6.32
C LYS A 14 -6.15 -3.61 -7.73
N ARG A 15 -5.45 -4.27 -8.65
CA ARG A 15 -5.50 -3.83 -10.05
C ARG A 15 -6.93 -3.86 -10.57
N ARG A 16 -7.64 -4.95 -10.30
CA ARG A 16 -9.01 -5.07 -10.77
C ARG A 16 -9.92 -4.07 -10.09
N SER A 17 -9.68 -3.78 -8.84
CA SER A 17 -10.50 -2.80 -8.16
C SER A 17 -10.33 -1.40 -8.74
N LYS A 18 -9.22 -1.17 -9.42
CA LYS A 18 -8.99 0.11 -10.07
C LYS A 18 -9.33 0.05 -11.56
N HIS A 19 -9.90 -1.06 -12.01
CA HIS A 19 -10.32 -1.24 -13.39
C HIS A 19 -9.16 -1.11 -14.38
N LEU A 20 -7.99 -1.59 -13.96
CA LEU A 20 -6.82 -1.58 -14.82
C LEU A 20 -6.57 -2.98 -15.36
N SER A 21 -6.16 -3.06 -16.62
CA SER A 21 -5.78 -4.33 -17.20
C SER A 21 -4.29 -4.58 -16.92
N GLN A 22 -3.84 -5.80 -17.18
CA GLN A 22 -2.42 -6.09 -17.07
C GLN A 22 -1.63 -5.25 -18.07
N GLN A 23 -2.19 -5.00 -19.24
CA GLN A 23 -1.53 -4.13 -20.21
C GLN A 23 -1.43 -2.72 -19.70
N ASP A 24 -2.48 -2.22 -19.06
CA ASP A 24 -2.44 -0.89 -18.49
C ASP A 24 -1.32 -0.75 -17.48
N MET A 25 -1.22 -1.72 -16.58
CA MET A 25 -0.18 -1.70 -15.57
C MET A 25 1.20 -1.71 -16.21
N ALA A 26 1.39 -2.61 -17.16
CA ALA A 26 2.69 -2.76 -17.80
C ALA A 26 3.10 -1.46 -18.49
N LYS A 27 2.16 -0.83 -19.15
CA LYS A 27 2.43 0.42 -19.84
C LYS A 27 2.80 1.52 -18.84
N MET A 28 2.08 1.59 -17.75
CA MET A 28 2.34 2.64 -16.77
C MET A 28 3.70 2.50 -16.10
N ILE A 29 4.21 1.30 -15.96
CA ILE A 29 5.49 1.12 -15.30
C ILE A 29 6.62 0.74 -16.26
N GLY A 30 6.33 0.68 -17.57
CA GLY A 30 7.39 0.53 -18.54
C GLY A 30 7.95 -0.88 -18.70
N ILE A 31 7.13 -1.90 -18.51
CA ILE A 31 7.55 -3.28 -18.72
C ILE A 31 6.56 -3.94 -19.67
N SER A 32 6.87 -5.14 -20.12
CA SER A 32 5.97 -5.83 -21.02
C SER A 32 4.77 -6.39 -20.24
N SER A 33 3.66 -6.52 -20.90
CA SER A 33 2.49 -7.09 -20.25
C SER A 33 2.71 -8.56 -19.91
N SER A 34 3.51 -9.24 -20.70
CA SER A 34 3.85 -10.63 -20.41
C SER A 34 4.63 -10.73 -19.10
N PHE A 35 5.61 -9.84 -18.94
CA PHE A 35 6.40 -9.84 -17.71
C PHE A 35 5.52 -9.47 -16.51
N TYR A 36 4.67 -8.46 -16.67
CA TYR A 36 3.79 -8.09 -15.59
C TYR A 36 2.85 -9.24 -15.23
N GLY A 37 2.27 -9.90 -16.23
CA GLY A 37 1.39 -11.03 -15.97
C GLY A 37 2.09 -12.14 -15.23
N ASN A 38 3.36 -12.39 -15.57
CA ASN A 38 4.13 -13.41 -14.86
C ASN A 38 4.40 -13.02 -13.42
N ILE A 39 4.56 -11.73 -13.15
CA ILE A 39 4.72 -11.29 -11.78
C ILE A 39 3.42 -11.57 -11.00
N GLU A 40 2.28 -11.28 -11.60
CA GLU A 40 1.00 -11.54 -10.92
C GLU A 40 0.78 -13.02 -10.66
N ARG A 41 1.30 -13.87 -11.52
CA ARG A 41 1.14 -15.31 -11.32
C ARG A 41 2.19 -15.89 -10.39
N GLY A 42 3.12 -15.07 -9.94
CA GLY A 42 4.16 -15.55 -9.05
C GLY A 42 5.28 -16.27 -9.76
N LEU A 43 5.35 -16.15 -11.09
CA LEU A 43 6.36 -16.84 -11.88
C LEU A 43 7.62 -16.03 -12.11
N ARG A 44 7.55 -14.73 -11.89
CA ARG A 44 8.73 -13.88 -12.04
C ARG A 44 8.81 -12.97 -10.85
N ILE A 45 10.04 -12.65 -10.47
CA ILE A 45 10.30 -11.82 -9.31
C ILE A 45 10.63 -10.42 -9.81
N PRO A 46 9.84 -9.41 -9.41
CA PRO A 46 10.14 -8.05 -9.83
C PRO A 46 11.33 -7.51 -9.06
N SER A 47 12.05 -6.59 -9.66
CA SER A 47 13.06 -5.86 -8.92
C SER A 47 12.38 -5.00 -7.87
N ILE A 48 13.14 -4.54 -6.92
CA ILE A 48 12.59 -3.64 -5.89
C ILE A 48 12.02 -2.40 -6.56
N ASP A 49 12.73 -1.84 -7.53
CA ASP A 49 12.24 -0.64 -8.21
C ASP A 49 10.91 -0.91 -8.89
N THR A 50 10.80 -2.03 -9.58
CA THR A 50 9.55 -2.36 -10.24
C THR A 50 8.43 -2.57 -9.23
N LEU A 51 8.74 -3.22 -8.12
CA LEU A 51 7.74 -3.46 -7.10
C LEU A 51 7.24 -2.16 -6.49
N VAL A 52 8.14 -1.21 -6.28
CA VAL A 52 7.75 0.10 -5.76
C VAL A 52 6.83 0.80 -6.76
N GLN A 53 7.16 0.73 -8.05
CA GLN A 53 6.31 1.34 -9.06
C GLN A 53 4.93 0.69 -9.08
N ILE A 54 4.86 -0.62 -8.96
CA ILE A 54 3.59 -1.32 -8.91
C ILE A 54 2.78 -0.85 -7.71
N ALA A 55 3.41 -0.79 -6.55
CA ALA A 55 2.73 -0.37 -5.33
C ALA A 55 2.19 1.05 -5.47
N ASN A 56 2.97 1.93 -6.09
CA ASN A 56 2.53 3.31 -6.25
C ASN A 56 1.33 3.41 -7.19
N VAL A 57 1.33 2.65 -8.29
CA VAL A 57 0.21 2.67 -9.19
C VAL A 57 -1.04 2.11 -8.53
N LEU A 58 -0.87 1.06 -7.75
CA LEU A 58 -1.99 0.43 -7.08
C LEU A 58 -2.39 1.15 -5.79
N ASP A 59 -1.57 2.13 -5.38
CA ASP A 59 -1.84 2.91 -4.18
C ASP A 59 -1.91 2.03 -2.95
N VAL A 60 -0.94 1.17 -2.80
CA VAL A 60 -0.84 0.30 -1.63
C VAL A 60 0.58 0.33 -1.12
N GLY A 61 0.76 -0.06 0.12
CA GLY A 61 2.09 -0.19 0.68
C GLY A 61 2.69 -1.54 0.35
N LEU A 62 4.00 -1.63 0.45
CA LEU A 62 4.66 -2.90 0.25
C LEU A 62 4.26 -3.90 1.31
N ASP A 63 3.95 -3.43 2.51
CA ASP A 63 3.50 -4.31 3.57
C ASP A 63 2.19 -5.01 3.20
N TYR A 64 1.31 -4.33 2.47
CA TYR A 64 0.09 -4.97 2.01
C TYR A 64 0.43 -6.08 1.01
N LEU A 65 1.30 -5.78 0.04
CA LEU A 65 1.63 -6.75 -0.98
C LEU A 65 2.34 -7.96 -0.40
N LEU A 66 3.15 -7.74 0.61
CA LEU A 66 3.96 -8.80 1.19
C LEU A 66 3.38 -9.35 2.49
N PHE A 67 2.12 -9.05 2.76
CA PHE A 67 1.51 -9.37 4.04
C PHE A 67 1.67 -10.85 4.41
N ASN A 68 1.45 -11.74 3.47
CA ASN A 68 1.53 -13.16 3.77
C ASN A 68 2.96 -13.65 3.99
N SER A 69 3.94 -12.82 3.65
CA SER A 69 5.33 -13.19 3.85
C SER A 69 5.91 -12.62 5.12
N LEU A 70 5.24 -11.64 5.70
CA LEU A 70 5.73 -11.00 6.91
C LEU A 70 5.39 -11.87 8.10
N LYS A 71 6.43 -12.11 8.94
CA LYS A 71 6.22 -12.95 10.04
C LYS A 71 5.34 -12.33 11.05
N ALA A 72 5.38 -11.08 11.19
CA ALA A 72 4.69 -10.49 12.25
C ALA A 72 3.50 -9.81 11.84
N ALA A 73 2.46 -10.35 12.15
CA ALA A 73 1.31 -9.59 12.30
C ALA A 73 1.37 -8.92 13.63
N LYS A 74 2.51 -8.86 14.27
CA LYS A 74 2.50 -8.26 15.58
C LYS A 74 3.12 -6.90 15.55
N PRO A 75 2.78 -6.08 16.52
CA PRO A 75 3.29 -4.72 16.58
C PRO A 75 4.81 -4.74 16.62
N GLN A 76 5.41 -3.82 15.92
CA GLN A 76 6.84 -3.70 15.91
C GLN A 76 7.32 -2.67 16.90
N HIS A 77 6.43 -2.08 17.67
CA HIS A 77 6.78 -0.99 18.56
C HIS A 77 6.45 -1.33 19.99
N THR A 78 7.24 -0.83 20.91
CA THR A 78 6.94 -0.96 22.33
C THR A 78 5.72 -0.12 22.66
N PRO A 79 5.08 -0.35 23.80
CA PRO A 79 3.96 0.50 24.20
C PRO A 79 4.33 1.96 24.29
N GLU A 80 5.54 2.26 24.69
CA GLU A 80 5.98 3.63 24.73
C GLU A 80 6.09 4.24 23.36
N GLU A 81 6.66 3.50 22.43
CA GLU A 81 6.76 3.95 21.06
C GLU A 81 5.39 4.14 20.45
N MET A 82 4.47 3.25 20.76
CA MET A 82 3.12 3.38 20.24
C MET A 82 2.45 4.65 20.75
N ARG A 83 2.69 4.99 22.01
CA ARG A 83 2.12 6.22 22.55
C ARG A 83 2.71 7.45 21.88
N LEU A 84 4.00 7.43 21.63
CA LEU A 84 4.64 8.53 20.94
C LEU A 84 4.12 8.68 19.51
N LEU A 85 3.99 7.57 18.82
CA LEU A 85 3.49 7.58 17.46
C LEU A 85 2.05 8.10 17.43
N ALA A 86 1.24 7.65 18.37
CA ALA A 86 -0.15 8.09 18.43
C ALA A 86 -0.21 9.60 18.69
N ARG A 87 0.67 10.10 19.56
CA ARG A 87 0.69 11.52 19.83
C ARG A 87 1.12 12.31 18.60
N TYR A 88 2.12 11.80 17.89
CA TYR A 88 2.57 12.45 16.68
C TYR A 88 1.45 12.51 15.65
N LEU A 89 0.76 11.41 15.45
CA LEU A 89 -0.31 11.35 14.47
C LEU A 89 -1.46 12.27 14.86
N ARG A 90 -1.79 12.33 16.14
CA ARG A 90 -2.84 13.22 16.58
C ARG A 90 -2.47 14.67 16.34
N ALA A 91 -1.22 15.04 16.58
CA ALA A 91 -0.77 16.39 16.34
C ALA A 91 -0.85 16.74 14.86
N ARG A 92 -0.48 15.79 14.01
CA ARG A 92 -0.55 16.05 12.58
C ARG A 92 -1.99 16.16 12.12
N MET A 93 -2.86 15.33 12.65
CA MET A 93 -4.25 15.41 12.29
C MET A 93 -4.89 16.70 12.77
N ALA A 94 -4.49 17.16 13.93
CA ALA A 94 -4.98 18.43 14.43
C ALA A 94 -4.53 19.59 13.54
N GLU A 95 -3.30 19.50 13.03
CA GLU A 95 -2.85 20.49 12.10
C GLU A 95 -3.68 20.53 10.84
N LEU A 96 -3.97 19.35 10.30
CA LEU A 96 -4.77 19.28 9.10
C LEU A 96 -6.20 19.76 9.35
N ASP A 97 -6.75 19.40 10.48
CA ASP A 97 -8.08 19.89 10.84
C ASP A 97 -8.08 21.38 10.96
N TYR A 98 -7.04 21.93 11.54
CA TYR A 98 -6.98 23.37 11.71
C TYR A 98 -6.92 24.06 10.35
N VAL A 99 -6.14 23.50 9.44
CA VAL A 99 -6.04 24.07 8.12
C VAL A 99 -7.38 24.00 7.41
N ASP A 100 -8.09 22.89 7.57
CA ASP A 100 -9.37 22.78 6.95
C ASP A 100 -10.49 23.32 7.78
N ALA A 101 -10.18 23.83 8.95
CA ALA A 101 -11.22 24.13 9.88
C ALA A 101 -12.15 25.17 9.38
N GLY A 102 -11.74 25.90 8.42
CA GLY A 102 -12.67 26.89 7.94
C GLY A 102 -13.95 26.25 7.51
N GLU A 103 -13.91 25.01 7.05
CA GLU A 103 -15.13 24.54 6.51
C GLU A 103 -15.76 23.45 7.20
N GLU A 104 -15.16 22.71 8.12
CA GLU A 104 -15.95 21.72 8.61
C GLU A 104 -15.53 21.23 9.86
N GLU A 105 -15.28 22.03 10.74
CA GLU A 105 -14.87 21.55 11.97
C GLU A 105 -15.93 20.85 12.67
N GLU A 106 -17.12 20.93 12.21
CA GLU A 106 -18.13 20.38 13.05
C GLU A 106 -18.18 18.93 12.98
N GLU A 107 -17.85 18.30 11.89
CA GLU A 107 -18.15 16.94 11.93
C GLU A 107 -17.16 16.16 12.64
N GLU A 108 -16.01 16.70 12.95
CA GLU A 108 -15.13 15.87 13.59
C GLU A 108 -15.45 15.64 14.96
N GLU A 109 -16.29 16.41 15.54
CA GLU A 109 -16.49 16.09 16.86
C GLU A 109 -17.22 14.84 17.02
N GLU A 110 -17.77 14.30 16.01
CA GLU A 110 -18.41 13.14 16.26
C GLU A 110 -17.50 12.06 16.49
N GLU A 111 -16.44 12.12 16.47
CA GLU A 111 -15.79 11.08 16.84
C GLU A 111 -15.00 11.21 17.84
#